data_36d838eec76b681ec895244459ac8696
#
_entry.id   36d838eec76b681ec895244459ac8696
#
_cell.length_a   1.000
_cell.length_b   1.000
_cell.length_c   1.000
_cell.angle_alpha   90.00
_cell.angle_beta   90.00
_cell.angle_gamma   90.00
#
_symmetry.space_group_name_H-M   'P 1'
#
loop_
_entity.id
_entity.type
_entity.pdbx_description
1 polymer ?
#
loop_
_entity_poly.entity_id
_entity_poly.type
_entity_poly.pdbx_seq_one_letter_code
_entity_poly.pdbx_strand_id
1 'polypeptide(L)'
;MESAALLSLRFNPEADLLAATRECEADVFLRAYGNTRQQLQDEYGPYDDASVFIALTNDSGDVLGACRLIRPTELGLKSLDDAARPPWSLDVARSVRAARLDPMQTWDVATLGCRRGLKGPGKLAGAALFHALVQVVRANQIRSAVMIIDERVRGLLASAGMTGHTLPGAQPSRYLGSAASTPVYRHCDEAFDQQRITNPEAHRLFTQGIGLDGIRVPPLAEFRFVERSTVDAGSALAVGASV
;
A
#
# COMPACT_ATOMS: atom_id res chain seq x y z
N MET A 1 -32.27 -11.80 12.07
CA MET A 1 -31.09 -11.95 11.22
C MET A 1 -30.31 -10.65 11.33
N GLU A 2 -29.24 -10.64 12.13
CA GLU A 2 -28.31 -9.51 12.13
C GLU A 2 -27.70 -9.43 10.72
N SER A 3 -27.88 -8.27 10.07
CA SER A 3 -27.20 -7.99 8.80
C SER A 3 -25.69 -8.12 9.07
N ALA A 4 -25.03 -9.07 8.42
CA ALA A 4 -23.59 -9.20 8.54
C ALA A 4 -22.98 -7.85 8.15
N ALA A 5 -22.21 -7.24 9.06
CA ALA A 5 -21.57 -5.96 8.81
C ALA A 5 -20.78 -6.02 7.50
N LEU A 6 -21.18 -5.21 6.53
CA LEU A 6 -20.56 -5.17 5.22
C LEU A 6 -19.33 -4.24 5.30
N LEU A 7 -18.18 -4.76 4.91
CA LEU A 7 -16.99 -3.93 4.73
C LEU A 7 -16.89 -3.51 3.26
N SER A 8 -16.20 -2.39 2.99
CA SER A 8 -16.02 -1.88 1.63
C SER A 8 -14.58 -1.45 1.40
N LEU A 9 -14.00 -1.89 0.30
CA LEU A 9 -12.73 -1.38 -0.20
C LEU A 9 -12.94 -0.08 -0.97
N ARG A 10 -12.03 0.87 -0.80
CA ARG A 10 -11.97 2.14 -1.52
C ARG A 10 -10.55 2.37 -2.00
N PHE A 11 -10.40 2.71 -3.27
CA PHE A 11 -9.11 3.09 -3.84
C PHE A 11 -9.07 4.61 -4.04
N ASN A 12 -7.93 5.20 -3.72
CA ASN A 12 -7.62 6.61 -3.82
C ASN A 12 -8.75 7.52 -3.25
N PRO A 13 -9.13 7.32 -1.96
CA PRO A 13 -10.19 8.11 -1.33
C PRO A 13 -9.82 9.59 -1.28
N GLU A 14 -10.83 10.45 -1.15
CA GLU A 14 -10.70 11.91 -1.16
C GLU A 14 -11.21 12.52 0.14
N ALA A 15 -10.90 13.80 0.33
CA ALA A 15 -11.41 14.63 1.40
C ALA A 15 -11.38 13.94 2.78
N ASP A 16 -12.51 13.90 3.47
CA ASP A 16 -12.62 13.35 4.82
C ASP A 16 -12.20 11.86 4.90
N LEU A 17 -12.52 11.09 3.86
CA LEU A 17 -12.14 9.68 3.84
C LEU A 17 -10.61 9.48 3.69
N LEU A 18 -9.93 10.35 2.93
CA LEU A 18 -8.48 10.34 2.86
C LEU A 18 -7.87 10.72 4.22
N ALA A 19 -8.40 11.75 4.87
CA ALA A 19 -7.97 12.14 6.20
C ALA A 19 -8.14 11.00 7.21
N ALA A 20 -9.31 10.34 7.24
CA ALA A 20 -9.57 9.18 8.08
C ALA A 20 -8.66 7.98 7.76
N THR A 21 -8.28 7.82 6.49
CA THR A 21 -7.36 6.75 6.06
C THR A 21 -5.95 6.99 6.58
N ARG A 22 -5.44 8.22 6.52
CA ARG A 22 -4.16 8.62 7.11
C ARG A 22 -4.16 8.47 8.64
N GLU A 23 -5.29 8.81 9.29
CA GLU A 23 -5.48 8.58 10.72
C GLU A 23 -5.40 7.09 11.09
N CYS A 24 -6.05 6.23 10.31
CA CYS A 24 -5.99 4.78 10.51
C CYS A 24 -4.55 4.27 10.35
N GLU A 25 -3.83 4.71 9.32
CA GLU A 25 -2.41 4.41 9.11
C GLU A 25 -1.58 4.80 10.34
N ALA A 26 -1.71 6.05 10.81
CA ALA A 26 -0.98 6.57 11.96
C ALA A 26 -1.28 5.78 13.24
N ASP A 27 -2.54 5.46 13.52
CA ASP A 27 -2.94 4.64 14.68
C ASP A 27 -2.32 3.24 14.64
N VAL A 28 -2.30 2.61 13.46
CA VAL A 28 -1.73 1.26 13.28
C VAL A 28 -0.23 1.29 13.52
N PHE A 29 0.49 2.25 12.95
CA PHE A 29 1.94 2.36 13.07
C PHE A 29 2.38 2.81 14.46
N LEU A 30 1.64 3.69 15.12
CA LEU A 30 1.88 4.05 16.50
C LEU A 30 1.82 2.82 17.43
N ARG A 31 0.80 1.98 17.25
CA ARG A 31 0.60 0.77 18.07
C ARG A 31 1.58 -0.35 17.75
N ALA A 32 2.00 -0.47 16.50
CA ALA A 32 2.88 -1.54 16.06
C ALA A 32 4.36 -1.24 16.33
N TYR A 33 4.77 0.01 16.12
CA TYR A 33 6.16 0.42 16.04
C TYR A 33 6.49 1.66 16.87
N GLY A 34 5.50 2.31 17.50
CA GLY A 34 5.69 3.54 18.28
C GLY A 34 5.86 4.81 17.45
N ASN A 35 5.64 4.73 16.12
CA ASN A 35 5.75 5.90 15.25
C ASN A 35 4.63 6.89 15.51
N THR A 36 4.98 8.14 15.82
CA THR A 36 4.01 9.22 16.00
C THR A 36 3.50 9.71 14.63
N ARG A 37 2.35 10.44 14.65
CA ARG A 37 1.84 11.10 13.43
C ARG A 37 2.86 12.03 12.81
N GLN A 38 3.57 12.80 13.63
CA GLN A 38 4.59 13.72 13.15
C GLN A 38 5.71 12.97 12.43
N GLN A 39 6.20 11.86 13.01
CA GLN A 39 7.20 11.03 12.35
C GLN A 39 6.72 10.49 11.01
N LEU A 40 5.47 10.01 10.91
CA LEU A 40 4.92 9.56 9.63
C LEU A 40 4.77 10.71 8.63
N GLN A 41 4.39 11.91 9.10
CA GLN A 41 4.31 13.10 8.24
C GLN A 41 5.69 13.52 7.73
N ASP A 42 6.71 13.48 8.59
CA ASP A 42 8.08 13.82 8.20
C ASP A 42 8.64 12.81 7.18
N GLU A 43 8.33 11.53 7.36
CA GLU A 43 8.79 10.43 6.49
C GLU A 43 8.08 10.39 5.13
N TYR A 44 6.77 10.58 5.11
CA TYR A 44 5.95 10.39 3.91
C TYR A 44 5.48 11.69 3.27
N GLY A 45 5.54 12.82 3.99
CA GLY A 45 5.13 14.13 3.49
C GLY A 45 5.75 14.52 2.15
N PRO A 46 7.07 14.32 1.94
CA PRO A 46 7.70 14.58 0.65
C PRO A 46 7.09 13.80 -0.53
N TYR A 47 6.43 12.67 -0.26
CA TYR A 47 5.81 11.79 -1.27
C TYR A 47 4.29 11.90 -1.31
N ASP A 48 3.68 12.86 -0.61
CA ASP A 48 2.21 12.94 -0.47
C ASP A 48 1.50 13.09 -1.84
N ASP A 49 2.05 13.89 -2.77
CA ASP A 49 1.49 14.08 -4.11
C ASP A 49 1.61 12.82 -5.00
N ALA A 50 2.59 11.97 -4.71
CA ALA A 50 2.75 10.68 -5.37
C ALA A 50 1.98 9.56 -4.68
N SER A 51 1.48 9.80 -3.45
CA SER A 51 0.81 8.78 -2.65
C SER A 51 -0.62 8.56 -3.11
N VAL A 52 -1.02 7.30 -3.20
CA VAL A 52 -2.40 6.85 -3.33
C VAL A 52 -2.71 5.86 -2.22
N PHE A 53 -3.97 5.79 -1.80
CA PHE A 53 -4.36 4.96 -0.68
C PHE A 53 -5.39 3.91 -1.07
N ILE A 54 -5.36 2.79 -0.37
CA ILE A 54 -6.46 1.84 -0.28
C ILE A 54 -7.00 1.93 1.14
N ALA A 55 -8.31 2.13 1.28
CA ALA A 55 -9.01 2.11 2.56
C ALA A 55 -9.97 0.92 2.63
N LEU A 56 -10.06 0.30 3.78
CA LEU A 56 -11.12 -0.65 4.13
C LEU A 56 -12.01 0.01 5.17
N THR A 57 -13.29 0.20 4.85
CA THR A 57 -14.28 0.87 5.71
C THR A 57 -15.37 -0.10 6.14
N ASN A 58 -16.01 0.18 7.28
CA ASN A 58 -17.28 -0.44 7.68
C ASN A 58 -18.49 0.38 7.16
N ASP A 59 -19.71 -0.09 7.44
CA ASP A 59 -20.94 0.59 7.04
C ASP A 59 -21.15 1.94 7.75
N SER A 60 -20.50 2.17 8.89
CA SER A 60 -20.51 3.46 9.60
C SER A 60 -19.53 4.47 9.00
N GLY A 61 -18.71 4.06 8.01
CA GLY A 61 -17.69 4.91 7.41
C GLY A 61 -16.33 4.89 8.15
N ASP A 62 -16.20 4.13 9.24
CA ASP A 62 -14.94 4.05 9.96
C ASP A 62 -13.90 3.29 9.13
N VAL A 63 -12.68 3.81 9.07
CA VAL A 63 -11.55 3.15 8.40
C VAL A 63 -10.93 2.11 9.34
N LEU A 64 -10.94 0.86 8.90
CA LEU A 64 -10.46 -0.30 9.64
C LEU A 64 -9.08 -0.78 9.18
N GLY A 65 -8.66 -0.37 8.01
CA GLY A 65 -7.36 -0.71 7.46
C GLY A 65 -6.98 0.24 6.33
N ALA A 66 -5.69 0.43 6.16
CA ALA A 66 -5.10 1.33 5.17
C ALA A 66 -3.88 0.70 4.51
N CYS A 67 -3.66 1.03 3.24
CA CYS A 67 -2.43 0.78 2.53
C CYS A 67 -2.06 2.03 1.75
N ARG A 68 -0.82 2.51 1.92
CA ARG A 68 -0.24 3.60 1.13
C ARG A 68 0.65 3.02 0.04
N LEU A 69 0.43 3.49 -1.16
CA LEU A 69 1.27 3.24 -2.31
C LEU A 69 1.88 4.55 -2.77
N ILE A 70 3.13 4.53 -3.23
CA ILE A 70 3.78 5.69 -3.82
C ILE A 70 4.06 5.36 -5.28
N ARG A 71 3.53 6.20 -6.17
CA ARG A 71 3.73 6.08 -7.61
C ARG A 71 5.13 6.56 -8.00
N PRO A 72 5.71 6.06 -9.09
CA PRO A 72 6.95 6.60 -9.60
C PRO A 72 6.77 8.06 -10.03
N THR A 73 7.68 8.90 -9.57
CA THR A 73 7.78 10.32 -9.93
C THR A 73 9.25 10.71 -10.06
N GLU A 74 9.53 11.97 -10.42
CA GLU A 74 10.88 12.51 -10.43
C GLU A 74 11.55 12.49 -9.04
N LEU A 75 10.76 12.49 -7.96
CA LEU A 75 11.25 12.33 -6.58
C LEU A 75 11.78 10.93 -6.29
N GLY A 76 11.48 9.94 -7.15
CA GLY A 76 11.84 8.55 -6.92
C GLY A 76 10.83 7.77 -6.08
N LEU A 77 11.29 6.72 -5.42
CA LEU A 77 10.50 5.81 -4.58
C LEU A 77 11.10 5.80 -3.17
N LYS A 78 10.27 6.06 -2.16
CA LYS A 78 10.70 6.18 -0.76
C LYS A 78 11.54 5.01 -0.27
N SER A 79 11.10 3.77 -0.54
CA SER A 79 11.85 2.58 -0.10
C SER A 79 13.25 2.49 -0.72
N LEU A 80 13.44 2.99 -1.94
CA LEU A 80 14.76 3.06 -2.57
C LEU A 80 15.60 4.19 -1.99
N ASP A 81 15.00 5.35 -1.74
CA ASP A 81 15.67 6.49 -1.13
C ASP A 81 16.12 6.17 0.30
N ASP A 82 15.30 5.48 1.07
CA ASP A 82 15.66 5.01 2.40
C ASP A 82 16.75 3.94 2.36
N ALA A 83 16.71 3.04 1.39
CA ALA A 83 17.76 2.04 1.21
C ALA A 83 19.12 2.66 0.86
N ALA A 84 19.15 3.85 0.23
CA ALA A 84 20.38 4.62 -0.04
C ALA A 84 20.98 5.27 1.22
N ARG A 85 20.21 5.38 2.30
CA ARG A 85 20.61 6.02 3.56
C ARG A 85 20.93 4.98 4.64
N PRO A 86 21.57 5.36 5.77
CA PRO A 86 21.64 4.48 6.93
C PRO A 86 20.24 4.00 7.34
N PRO A 87 20.09 2.74 7.78
CA PRO A 87 21.18 1.81 8.12
C PRO A 87 21.76 0.99 6.95
N TRP A 88 21.18 1.04 5.73
CA TRP A 88 21.62 0.18 4.62
C TRP A 88 22.73 0.79 3.77
N SER A 89 22.64 2.10 3.45
CA SER A 89 23.61 2.84 2.64
C SER A 89 23.96 2.15 1.32
N LEU A 90 22.97 1.65 0.61
CA LEU A 90 23.14 0.89 -0.63
C LEU A 90 23.53 1.81 -1.80
N ASP A 91 24.33 1.28 -2.73
CA ASP A 91 24.35 1.76 -4.11
C ASP A 91 23.04 1.34 -4.80
N VAL A 92 22.00 2.16 -4.64
CA VAL A 92 20.66 1.86 -5.14
C VAL A 92 20.65 1.68 -6.65
N ALA A 93 21.43 2.46 -7.40
CA ALA A 93 21.50 2.32 -8.85
C ALA A 93 22.02 0.93 -9.26
N ARG A 94 23.03 0.42 -8.55
CA ARG A 94 23.54 -0.94 -8.74
C ARG A 94 22.51 -1.99 -8.32
N SER A 95 21.83 -1.79 -7.19
CA SER A 95 20.82 -2.71 -6.67
C SER A 95 19.61 -2.82 -7.61
N VAL A 96 19.10 -1.70 -8.12
CA VAL A 96 18.01 -1.61 -9.09
C VAL A 96 18.36 -2.33 -10.39
N ARG A 97 19.58 -2.12 -10.92
CA ARG A 97 20.06 -2.83 -12.12
C ARG A 97 20.16 -4.34 -11.88
N ALA A 98 20.73 -4.77 -10.75
CA ALA A 98 20.86 -6.17 -10.40
C ALA A 98 19.51 -6.86 -10.18
N ALA A 99 18.53 -6.15 -9.63
CA ALA A 99 17.16 -6.58 -9.45
C ALA A 99 16.31 -6.48 -10.75
N ARG A 100 16.85 -5.94 -11.84
CA ARG A 100 16.14 -5.70 -13.12
C ARG A 100 14.85 -4.89 -12.94
N LEU A 101 14.86 -3.93 -12.04
CA LEU A 101 13.74 -3.02 -11.84
C LEU A 101 13.77 -1.90 -12.87
N ASP A 102 12.60 -1.60 -13.42
CA ASP A 102 12.35 -0.36 -14.15
C ASP A 102 11.68 0.61 -13.15
N PRO A 103 12.36 1.68 -12.69
CA PRO A 103 11.80 2.60 -11.70
C PRO A 103 10.46 3.20 -12.13
N MET A 104 10.25 3.45 -13.42
CA MET A 104 9.00 4.05 -13.93
C MET A 104 7.81 3.06 -13.96
N GLN A 105 8.08 1.76 -13.87
CA GLN A 105 7.07 0.70 -13.83
C GLN A 105 7.05 -0.02 -12.47
N THR A 106 7.73 0.57 -11.48
CA THR A 106 7.81 0.09 -10.10
C THR A 106 7.05 1.03 -9.18
N TRP A 107 6.17 0.50 -8.35
CA TRP A 107 5.52 1.26 -7.29
C TRP A 107 6.06 0.85 -5.93
N ASP A 108 6.00 1.77 -4.97
CA ASP A 108 6.38 1.52 -3.59
C ASP A 108 5.14 1.12 -2.78
N VAL A 109 5.18 -0.03 -2.11
CA VAL A 109 4.18 -0.42 -1.11
C VAL A 109 4.67 0.09 0.24
N ALA A 110 4.40 1.36 0.51
CA ALA A 110 5.01 2.10 1.61
C ALA A 110 4.50 1.68 2.98
N THR A 111 3.17 1.50 3.11
CA THR A 111 2.53 1.02 4.34
C THR A 111 1.37 0.09 4.04
N LEU A 112 1.12 -0.86 4.92
CA LEU A 112 -0.09 -1.68 4.95
C LEU A 112 -0.38 -2.12 6.38
N GLY A 113 -1.59 -1.84 6.84
CA GLY A 113 -1.97 -2.28 8.17
C GLY A 113 -3.46 -2.19 8.46
N CYS A 114 -3.89 -2.94 9.47
CA CYS A 114 -5.28 -2.98 9.92
C CYS A 114 -5.36 -2.72 11.43
N ARG A 115 -6.47 -2.14 11.87
CA ARG A 115 -6.79 -2.02 13.29
C ARG A 115 -6.88 -3.41 13.92
N ARG A 116 -6.49 -3.53 15.19
CA ARG A 116 -6.54 -4.81 15.93
C ARG A 116 -7.94 -5.10 16.47
N GLY A 117 -8.21 -6.36 16.77
CA GLY A 117 -9.44 -6.78 17.45
C GLY A 117 -10.68 -6.79 16.55
N LEU A 118 -10.51 -6.75 15.25
CA LEU A 118 -11.62 -6.82 14.30
C LEU A 118 -12.34 -8.17 14.38
N LYS A 119 -13.68 -8.15 14.31
CA LYS A 119 -14.56 -9.33 14.40
C LYS A 119 -15.27 -9.58 13.07
N GLY A 120 -15.89 -10.76 12.94
CA GLY A 120 -16.65 -11.12 11.75
C GLY A 120 -15.83 -10.96 10.47
N PRO A 121 -16.37 -10.30 9.42
CA PRO A 121 -15.64 -10.04 8.17
C PRO A 121 -14.34 -9.26 8.37
N GLY A 122 -14.20 -8.47 9.45
CA GLY A 122 -12.99 -7.74 9.78
C GLY A 122 -11.75 -8.61 10.00
N LYS A 123 -11.91 -9.88 10.31
CA LYS A 123 -10.80 -10.85 10.37
C LYS A 123 -10.10 -11.01 9.03
N LEU A 124 -10.80 -10.72 7.93
CA LEU A 124 -10.29 -10.78 6.56
C LEU A 124 -9.69 -9.43 6.10
N ALA A 125 -9.63 -8.41 6.96
CA ALA A 125 -9.20 -7.06 6.59
C ALA A 125 -7.82 -7.04 5.90
N GLY A 126 -6.84 -7.76 6.44
CA GLY A 126 -5.52 -7.88 5.80
C GLY A 126 -5.59 -8.53 4.43
N ALA A 127 -6.35 -9.63 4.28
CA ALA A 127 -6.53 -10.31 3.01
C ALA A 127 -7.25 -9.41 1.98
N ALA A 128 -8.23 -8.63 2.43
CA ALA A 128 -8.94 -7.68 1.58
C ALA A 128 -8.02 -6.57 1.06
N LEU A 129 -7.15 -6.00 1.91
CA LEU A 129 -6.17 -5.01 1.48
C LEU A 129 -5.15 -5.61 0.49
N PHE A 130 -4.72 -6.85 0.70
CA PHE A 130 -3.87 -7.55 -0.28
C PHE A 130 -4.59 -7.82 -1.60
N HIS A 131 -5.86 -8.22 -1.55
CA HIS A 131 -6.66 -8.36 -2.76
C HIS A 131 -6.77 -7.02 -3.50
N ALA A 132 -7.09 -5.93 -2.80
CA ALA A 132 -7.14 -4.60 -3.38
C ALA A 132 -5.80 -4.17 -3.98
N LEU A 133 -4.68 -4.45 -3.31
CA LEU A 133 -3.34 -4.20 -3.85
C LEU A 133 -3.12 -4.96 -5.18
N VAL A 134 -3.54 -6.21 -5.28
CA VAL A 134 -3.48 -6.98 -6.55
C VAL A 134 -4.35 -6.33 -7.63
N GLN A 135 -5.55 -5.82 -7.28
CA GLN A 135 -6.39 -5.09 -8.25
C GLN A 135 -5.70 -3.81 -8.72
N VAL A 136 -5.06 -3.05 -7.82
CA VAL A 136 -4.26 -1.86 -8.19
C VAL A 136 -3.12 -2.23 -9.14
N VAL A 137 -2.37 -3.29 -8.84
CA VAL A 137 -1.29 -3.79 -9.71
C VAL A 137 -1.81 -4.06 -11.11
N ARG A 138 -2.92 -4.76 -11.23
CA ARG A 138 -3.54 -5.13 -12.53
C ARG A 138 -4.11 -3.92 -13.27
N ALA A 139 -4.87 -3.07 -12.58
CA ALA A 139 -5.53 -1.92 -13.18
C ALA A 139 -4.52 -0.88 -13.72
N ASN A 140 -3.34 -0.80 -13.10
CA ASN A 140 -2.30 0.18 -13.44
C ASN A 140 -1.08 -0.46 -14.14
N GLN A 141 -1.15 -1.74 -14.48
CA GLN A 141 -0.08 -2.46 -15.19
C GLN A 141 1.28 -2.34 -14.51
N ILE A 142 1.29 -2.40 -13.17
CA ILE A 142 2.49 -2.28 -12.35
C ILE A 142 3.33 -3.54 -12.53
N ARG A 143 4.56 -3.40 -13.03
CA ARG A 143 5.44 -4.56 -13.26
C ARG A 143 6.16 -5.03 -12.02
N SER A 144 6.54 -4.10 -11.18
CA SER A 144 7.30 -4.41 -9.97
C SER A 144 6.84 -3.59 -8.79
N ALA A 145 7.08 -4.10 -7.59
CA ALA A 145 6.89 -3.39 -6.34
C ALA A 145 8.17 -3.42 -5.52
N VAL A 146 8.44 -2.33 -4.81
CA VAL A 146 9.46 -2.24 -3.77
C VAL A 146 8.80 -1.92 -2.44
N MET A 147 9.41 -2.32 -1.35
CA MET A 147 8.94 -2.03 0.01
C MET A 147 10.05 -2.28 1.02
N ILE A 148 9.95 -1.65 2.20
CA ILE A 148 10.75 -2.03 3.37
C ILE A 148 9.83 -2.77 4.34
N ILE A 149 10.12 -4.04 4.60
CA ILE A 149 9.21 -4.92 5.33
C ILE A 149 9.85 -5.46 6.62
N ASP A 150 9.11 -5.41 7.72
CA ASP A 150 9.47 -6.07 8.99
C ASP A 150 9.57 -7.58 8.80
N GLU A 151 10.62 -8.22 9.34
CA GLU A 151 10.90 -9.64 9.11
C GLU A 151 9.79 -10.57 9.62
N ARG A 152 9.03 -10.18 10.65
CA ARG A 152 7.86 -10.97 11.12
C ARG A 152 6.74 -10.92 10.09
N VAL A 153 6.49 -9.74 9.51
CA VAL A 153 5.50 -9.57 8.44
C VAL A 153 5.95 -10.30 7.18
N ARG A 154 7.25 -10.23 6.85
CA ARG A 154 7.84 -10.97 5.74
C ARG A 154 7.63 -12.50 5.88
N GLY A 155 7.85 -13.06 7.08
CA GLY A 155 7.57 -14.45 7.38
C GLY A 155 6.08 -14.82 7.23
N LEU A 156 5.17 -13.93 7.69
CA LEU A 156 3.73 -14.12 7.51
C LEU A 156 3.34 -14.13 6.02
N LEU A 157 3.85 -13.20 5.23
CA LEU A 157 3.59 -13.15 3.79
C LEU A 157 4.15 -14.38 3.07
N ALA A 158 5.33 -14.84 3.46
CA ALA A 158 5.93 -16.05 2.89
C ALA A 158 5.06 -17.29 3.15
N SER A 159 4.42 -17.41 4.32
CA SER A 159 3.48 -18.50 4.62
C SER A 159 2.24 -18.49 3.72
N ALA A 160 1.86 -17.33 3.20
CA ALA A 160 0.79 -17.16 2.21
C ALA A 160 1.29 -17.26 0.74
N GLY A 161 2.53 -17.72 0.53
CA GLY A 161 3.14 -17.82 -0.81
C GLY A 161 3.55 -16.46 -1.41
N MET A 162 3.58 -15.40 -0.59
CA MET A 162 3.99 -14.06 -1.02
C MET A 162 5.43 -13.81 -0.60
N THR A 163 6.38 -14.28 -1.37
CA THR A 163 7.80 -14.05 -1.14
C THR A 163 8.28 -12.82 -1.88
N GLY A 164 9.04 -11.96 -1.22
CA GLY A 164 9.79 -10.86 -1.84
C GLY A 164 11.29 -11.18 -1.87
N HIS A 165 11.98 -10.75 -2.92
CA HIS A 165 13.43 -10.85 -3.01
C HIS A 165 14.06 -9.70 -2.22
N THR A 166 15.09 -9.99 -1.44
CA THR A 166 15.89 -8.94 -0.80
C THR A 166 16.53 -8.06 -1.87
N LEU A 167 16.43 -6.75 -1.72
CA LEU A 167 17.11 -5.82 -2.63
C LEU A 167 18.62 -6.08 -2.58
N PRO A 168 19.30 -6.26 -3.71
CA PRO A 168 20.71 -6.64 -3.73
C PRO A 168 21.59 -5.73 -2.88
N GLY A 169 22.34 -6.33 -1.95
CA GLY A 169 23.16 -5.65 -0.97
C GLY A 169 22.47 -5.32 0.36
N ALA A 170 21.15 -5.46 0.46
CA ALA A 170 20.42 -5.22 1.70
C ALA A 170 20.53 -6.40 2.66
N GLN A 171 20.38 -6.11 3.94
CA GLN A 171 20.25 -7.08 5.03
C GLN A 171 19.27 -6.55 6.08
N PRO A 172 18.72 -7.40 6.96
CA PRO A 172 17.83 -6.95 8.02
C PRO A 172 18.50 -5.90 8.92
N SER A 173 17.82 -4.79 9.16
CA SER A 173 18.31 -3.69 9.99
C SER A 173 17.15 -3.02 10.72
N ARG A 174 17.45 -2.26 11.79
CA ARG A 174 16.44 -1.45 12.48
C ARG A 174 15.94 -0.35 11.57
N TYR A 175 14.62 -0.18 11.52
CA TYR A 175 13.99 0.85 10.70
C TYR A 175 12.62 1.24 11.23
N LEU A 176 12.34 2.53 11.39
CA LEU A 176 11.06 3.11 11.83
C LEU A 176 10.37 2.33 12.96
N GLY A 177 11.10 2.07 14.05
CA GLY A 177 10.59 1.36 15.22
C GLY A 177 10.58 -0.17 15.12
N SER A 178 10.73 -0.75 13.91
CA SER A 178 10.95 -2.18 13.75
C SER A 178 12.36 -2.57 14.16
N ALA A 179 12.51 -3.69 14.85
CA ALA A 179 13.81 -4.23 15.26
C ALA A 179 14.60 -4.81 14.08
N ALA A 180 13.91 -5.31 13.04
CA ALA A 180 14.50 -5.88 11.83
C ALA A 180 13.57 -5.71 10.65
N SER A 181 13.94 -4.85 9.71
CA SER A 181 13.27 -4.66 8.43
C SER A 181 14.25 -4.80 7.28
N THR A 182 13.77 -5.22 6.14
CA THR A 182 14.60 -5.44 4.94
C THR A 182 13.97 -4.77 3.74
N PRO A 183 14.72 -3.98 2.95
CA PRO A 183 14.32 -3.56 1.61
C PRO A 183 14.17 -4.78 0.70
N VAL A 184 12.99 -4.93 0.12
CA VAL A 184 12.66 -6.04 -0.78
C VAL A 184 12.00 -5.54 -2.04
N TYR A 185 12.02 -6.36 -3.08
CA TYR A 185 11.31 -6.12 -4.34
C TYR A 185 10.58 -7.36 -4.81
N ARG A 186 9.63 -7.19 -5.71
CA ARG A 186 8.91 -8.26 -6.40
C ARG A 186 8.64 -7.87 -7.84
N HIS A 187 8.78 -8.84 -8.75
CA HIS A 187 8.17 -8.77 -10.07
C HIS A 187 6.76 -9.34 -9.96
N CYS A 188 5.75 -8.53 -10.27
CA CYS A 188 4.36 -8.85 -9.92
C CYS A 188 3.85 -10.11 -10.61
N ASP A 189 4.10 -10.28 -11.91
CA ASP A 189 3.63 -11.44 -12.67
C ASP A 189 4.29 -12.73 -12.15
N GLU A 190 5.62 -12.73 -11.97
CA GLU A 190 6.36 -13.86 -11.42
C GLU A 190 5.84 -14.25 -10.02
N ALA A 191 5.53 -13.24 -9.20
CA ALA A 191 5.02 -13.44 -7.86
C ALA A 191 3.62 -14.10 -7.86
N PHE A 192 2.72 -13.68 -8.78
CA PHE A 192 1.40 -14.28 -8.91
C PHE A 192 1.48 -15.72 -9.44
N ASP A 193 2.34 -15.98 -10.41
CA ASP A 193 2.55 -17.33 -10.93
C ASP A 193 3.17 -18.26 -9.88
N GLN A 194 4.16 -17.79 -9.16
CA GLN A 194 4.76 -18.53 -8.05
C GLN A 194 3.70 -18.88 -6.98
N GLN A 195 2.89 -17.89 -6.56
CA GLN A 195 1.85 -18.10 -5.56
C GLN A 195 0.78 -19.09 -6.03
N ARG A 196 0.42 -19.05 -7.31
CA ARG A 196 -0.54 -20.00 -7.90
C ARG A 196 -0.08 -21.45 -7.74
N ILE A 197 1.23 -21.69 -7.79
CA ILE A 197 1.84 -23.02 -7.66
C ILE A 197 2.02 -23.38 -6.19
N THR A 198 2.57 -22.47 -5.38
CA THR A 198 3.00 -22.78 -4.00
C THR A 198 1.87 -22.68 -2.97
N ASN A 199 0.88 -21.82 -3.20
CA ASN A 199 -0.28 -21.63 -2.34
C ASN A 199 -1.54 -21.25 -3.15
N PRO A 200 -2.19 -22.24 -3.82
CA PRO A 200 -3.32 -21.97 -4.71
C PRO A 200 -4.55 -21.37 -3.98
N GLU A 201 -4.71 -21.63 -2.69
CA GLU A 201 -5.81 -21.04 -1.90
C GLU A 201 -5.59 -19.56 -1.65
N ALA A 202 -4.40 -19.17 -1.18
CA ALA A 202 -4.04 -17.78 -1.02
C ALA A 202 -4.05 -17.04 -2.38
N HIS A 203 -3.62 -17.71 -3.46
CA HIS A 203 -3.71 -17.14 -4.80
C HIS A 203 -5.17 -16.82 -5.18
N ARG A 204 -6.12 -17.73 -4.97
CA ARG A 204 -7.54 -17.47 -5.24
C ARG A 204 -8.08 -16.32 -4.38
N LEU A 205 -7.73 -16.30 -3.10
CA LEU A 205 -8.14 -15.24 -2.16
C LEU A 205 -7.62 -13.87 -2.62
N PHE A 206 -6.33 -13.75 -2.92
CA PHE A 206 -5.71 -12.46 -3.22
C PHE A 206 -5.91 -12.00 -4.66
N THR A 207 -6.00 -12.91 -5.63
CA THR A 207 -6.13 -12.52 -7.05
C THR A 207 -7.57 -12.52 -7.55
N GLN A 208 -8.45 -13.32 -6.95
CA GLN A 208 -9.84 -13.49 -7.41
C GLN A 208 -10.86 -13.02 -6.35
N GLY A 209 -10.43 -12.74 -5.11
CA GLY A 209 -11.30 -12.34 -4.01
C GLY A 209 -12.18 -13.47 -3.47
N ILE A 210 -11.90 -14.74 -3.83
CA ILE A 210 -12.65 -15.89 -3.36
C ILE A 210 -12.39 -16.09 -1.86
N GLY A 211 -13.44 -16.03 -1.04
CA GLY A 211 -13.37 -16.11 0.42
C GLY A 211 -13.35 -14.75 1.12
N LEU A 212 -13.58 -13.64 0.40
CA LEU A 212 -13.77 -12.29 0.98
C LEU A 212 -15.27 -12.03 1.30
N ASP A 213 -15.93 -13.00 1.93
CA ASP A 213 -17.35 -12.89 2.26
C ASP A 213 -17.60 -11.71 3.22
N GLY A 214 -18.65 -10.92 2.93
CA GLY A 214 -18.97 -9.71 3.68
C GLY A 214 -18.09 -8.50 3.38
N ILE A 215 -17.27 -8.57 2.32
CA ILE A 215 -16.42 -7.45 1.86
C ILE A 215 -16.83 -7.07 0.43
N ARG A 216 -17.27 -5.81 0.26
CA ARG A 216 -17.56 -5.24 -1.06
C ARG A 216 -16.24 -4.83 -1.73
N VAL A 217 -15.95 -5.46 -2.85
CA VAL A 217 -14.81 -5.13 -3.71
C VAL A 217 -15.32 -4.31 -4.90
N PRO A 218 -14.78 -3.12 -5.17
CA PRO A 218 -15.12 -2.35 -6.37
C PRO A 218 -14.72 -3.10 -7.66
N PRO A 219 -15.34 -2.78 -8.80
CA PRO A 219 -14.88 -3.26 -10.11
C PRO A 219 -13.41 -2.87 -10.37
N LEU A 220 -12.69 -3.68 -11.16
CA LEU A 220 -11.27 -3.45 -11.47
C LEU A 220 -10.98 -2.04 -11.99
N ALA A 221 -11.89 -1.47 -12.77
CA ALA A 221 -11.73 -0.11 -13.32
C ALA A 221 -11.62 0.98 -12.26
N GLU A 222 -12.23 0.80 -11.08
CA GLU A 222 -12.16 1.75 -9.98
C GLU A 222 -10.80 1.72 -9.24
N PHE A 223 -9.95 0.72 -9.48
CA PHE A 223 -8.59 0.67 -8.98
C PHE A 223 -7.57 1.32 -9.91
N ARG A 224 -8.03 1.87 -11.05
CA ARG A 224 -7.16 2.61 -11.97
C ARG A 224 -6.90 4.00 -11.43
N PHE A 225 -5.62 4.35 -11.32
CA PHE A 225 -5.22 5.72 -11.01
C PHE A 225 -5.46 6.60 -12.26
N VAL A 226 -6.15 7.71 -12.05
CA VAL A 226 -6.37 8.74 -13.07
C VAL A 226 -5.77 10.03 -12.50
N GLU A 227 -4.86 10.64 -13.23
CA GLU A 227 -4.37 11.97 -12.87
C GLU A 227 -5.51 12.98 -12.94
N ARG A 228 -5.68 13.75 -11.88
CA ARG A 228 -6.68 14.81 -11.85
C ARG A 228 -6.18 16.00 -12.66
N SER A 229 -6.96 16.43 -13.64
CA SER A 229 -6.72 17.69 -14.30
C SER A 229 -6.95 18.82 -13.30
N THR A 230 -5.93 19.64 -13.03
CA THR A 230 -5.97 20.81 -12.14
C THR A 230 -6.80 21.97 -12.73
N VAL A 231 -7.70 21.72 -13.65
CA VAL A 231 -8.38 22.76 -14.46
C VAL A 231 -9.57 23.43 -13.75
N ASP A 232 -10.07 22.93 -12.62
CA ASP A 232 -11.32 23.47 -12.02
C ASP A 232 -11.14 24.41 -10.81
N ALA A 233 -9.93 24.78 -10.43
CA ALA A 233 -9.74 25.73 -9.31
C ALA A 233 -9.71 27.22 -9.72
N GLY A 234 -9.77 27.52 -11.01
CA GLY A 234 -9.58 28.89 -11.54
C GLY A 234 -10.86 29.61 -11.96
N SER A 235 -12.05 28.99 -11.98
CA SER A 235 -13.24 29.58 -12.59
C SER A 235 -14.27 30.20 -11.62
N ALA A 236 -14.02 30.21 -10.33
CA ALA A 236 -14.99 30.70 -9.33
C ALA A 236 -14.74 32.14 -8.83
N LEU A 237 -13.81 32.90 -9.37
CA LEU A 237 -13.47 34.25 -8.88
C LEU A 237 -13.58 35.37 -9.91
N ALA A 238 -14.54 35.30 -10.82
CA ALA A 238 -14.76 36.39 -11.79
C ALA A 238 -16.24 36.62 -12.09
N VAL A 239 -17.08 36.80 -11.05
CA VAL A 239 -18.39 37.52 -11.23
C VAL A 239 -18.68 38.27 -9.93
N GLY A 240 -18.47 39.57 -9.93
CA GLY A 240 -18.94 40.43 -8.84
C GLY A 240 -18.17 41.72 -8.62
N ALA A 241 -17.93 42.51 -9.68
CA ALA A 241 -17.66 43.93 -9.51
C ALA A 241 -18.11 44.69 -10.76
N SER A 242 -19.36 45.11 -10.77
CA SER A 242 -19.83 46.26 -11.53
C SER A 242 -21.22 46.68 -11.02
N VAL A 243 -21.27 47.81 -10.43
CA VAL A 243 -22.17 48.94 -10.26
C VAL A 243 -22.16 49.43 -8.82
#